data_a6ead18fd76f8a53be6aad6e6d79cd4c
#
_entry.id   a6ead18fd76f8a53be6aad6e6d79cd4c
#
_cell.length_a   1.000
_cell.length_b   1.000
_cell.length_c   1.000
_cell.angle_alpha   90.00
_cell.angle_beta   90.00
_cell.angle_gamma   90.00
#
_symmetry.space_group_name_H-M   'P 1'
#
loop_
_entity.id
_entity.type
_entity.pdbx_description
1 polymer ?
#
loop_
_entity_poly.entity_id
_entity_poly.type
_entity_poly.pdbx_seq_one_letter_code
_entity_poly.pdbx_strand_id
1 'polypeptide(L)' 'MDYDGFQIETFEAGRGLWHARIRRADLKPVMIDGVLFPELEVGFAWSNAEAAVADAKTRINYLNQRSVNAEPQRKAAHA' A
#
# COMPACT_ATOMS: atom_id res chain seq x y z
N MET A 1 2.25 -5.16 -11.05
CA MET A 1 2.37 -3.84 -11.67
C MET A 1 3.06 -2.88 -10.71
N ASP A 2 3.80 -1.96 -11.24
CA ASP A 2 4.51 -1.00 -10.39
C ASP A 2 3.70 0.26 -10.23
N TYR A 3 3.68 0.78 -9.01
CA TYR A 3 2.96 2.01 -8.72
C TYR A 3 3.63 2.72 -7.56
N ASP A 4 4.18 3.90 -7.84
CA ASP A 4 4.67 4.85 -6.83
C ASP A 4 5.61 4.22 -5.80
N GLY A 5 6.55 3.41 -6.28
CA GLY A 5 7.56 2.76 -5.45
C GLY A 5 7.16 1.42 -4.90
N PHE A 6 6.01 0.90 -5.31
CA PHE A 6 5.52 -0.40 -4.88
C PHE A 6 5.19 -1.28 -6.06
N GLN A 7 5.23 -2.58 -5.83
CA GLN A 7 4.71 -3.56 -6.76
C GLN A 7 3.37 -4.06 -6.24
N ILE A 8 2.38 -4.10 -7.12
CA ILE A 8 1.04 -4.55 -6.79
C ILE A 8 0.79 -5.88 -7.49
N GLU A 9 0.40 -6.88 -6.72
CA GLU A 9 0.05 -8.18 -7.22
C GLU A 9 -1.36 -8.51 -6.78
N THR A 10 -2.22 -8.93 -7.72
CA THR A 10 -3.56 -9.36 -7.37
C THR A 10 -3.64 -10.86 -7.32
N PHE A 11 -4.50 -11.37 -6.48
CA PHE A 11 -4.72 -12.81 -6.36
C PHE A 11 -6.18 -13.05 -5.99
N GLU A 12 -6.64 -14.23 -6.31
CA GLU A 12 -8.01 -14.61 -5.99
C GLU A 12 -8.04 -15.12 -4.56
N ALA A 13 -8.67 -14.34 -3.68
CA ALA A 13 -8.71 -14.64 -2.25
C ALA A 13 -9.86 -15.56 -1.89
N GLY A 14 -10.80 -15.73 -2.79
CA GLY A 14 -11.93 -16.60 -2.65
C GLY A 14 -12.61 -16.68 -4.00
N ARG A 15 -13.65 -17.49 -4.12
CA ARG A 15 -14.29 -17.64 -5.42
C ARG A 15 -14.88 -16.30 -5.88
N GLY A 16 -14.32 -15.78 -6.98
CA GLY A 16 -14.79 -14.51 -7.53
C GLY A 16 -14.42 -13.30 -6.71
N LEU A 17 -13.52 -13.45 -5.74
CA LEU A 17 -13.07 -12.34 -4.90
C LEU A 17 -11.59 -12.12 -5.13
N TRP A 18 -11.23 -10.88 -5.41
CA TRP A 18 -9.86 -10.50 -5.72
C TRP A 18 -9.33 -9.54 -4.68
N HIS A 19 -8.10 -9.75 -4.29
CA HIS A 19 -7.42 -8.94 -3.28
C HIS A 19 -6.07 -8.52 -3.83
N ALA A 20 -5.45 -7.52 -3.22
CA ALA A 20 -4.15 -7.04 -3.67
C ALA A 20 -3.12 -7.20 -2.57
N ARG A 21 -1.91 -7.51 -2.98
CA ARG A 21 -0.74 -7.58 -2.12
C ARG A 21 0.28 -6.60 -2.67
N ILE A 22 0.89 -5.84 -1.78
CA ILE A 22 1.92 -4.88 -2.18
C ILE A 22 3.23 -5.19 -1.50
N ARG A 23 4.31 -4.80 -2.17
CA ARG A 23 5.65 -4.81 -1.59
C ARG A 23 6.43 -3.68 -2.21
N ARG A 24 7.46 -3.23 -1.51
CA ARG A 24 8.27 -2.14 -2.03
C ARG A 24 9.10 -2.63 -3.21
N ALA A 25 9.21 -1.78 -4.21
CA ALA A 25 9.98 -2.11 -5.41
C ALA A 25 11.46 -2.25 -5.11
N ASP A 26 11.95 -1.60 -4.04
CA ASP A 26 13.35 -1.69 -3.64
C ASP A 26 13.64 -2.91 -2.77
N LEU A 27 12.66 -3.78 -2.57
CA LEU A 27 12.76 -5.01 -1.79
C LEU A 27 12.99 -4.79 -0.30
N LYS A 28 12.88 -3.57 0.18
CA LYS A 28 12.92 -3.29 1.61
C LYS A 28 11.56 -3.54 2.22
N PRO A 29 11.51 -3.91 3.50
CA PRO A 29 10.21 -4.13 4.12
C PRO A 29 9.43 -2.84 4.27
N VAL A 30 8.10 -2.98 4.29
CA VAL A 30 7.20 -1.88 4.58
C VAL A 30 7.09 -1.76 6.09
N MET A 31 7.30 -0.55 6.62
CA MET A 31 7.18 -0.33 8.04
C MET A 31 5.88 0.38 8.37
N ILE A 32 5.08 -0.22 9.26
CA ILE A 32 3.84 0.37 9.72
C ILE A 32 3.83 0.28 11.24
N ASP A 33 3.78 1.43 11.88
CA ASP A 33 3.73 1.53 13.34
C ASP A 33 4.85 0.75 14.02
N GLY A 34 6.05 0.80 13.43
CA GLY A 34 7.21 0.13 13.99
C GLY A 34 7.32 -1.34 13.65
N VAL A 35 6.37 -1.89 12.91
CA VAL A 35 6.39 -3.29 12.51
C VAL A 35 6.77 -3.39 11.05
N LEU A 36 7.67 -4.33 10.74
CA LEU A 36 8.17 -4.52 9.39
C LEU A 36 7.44 -5.65 8.70
N PHE A 37 7.02 -5.38 7.47
CA PHE A 37 6.31 -6.36 6.64
C PHE A 37 7.04 -6.50 5.32
N PRO A 38 7.47 -7.72 4.94
CA PRO A 38 8.07 -7.90 3.61
C PRO A 38 7.06 -7.68 2.50
N GLU A 39 5.79 -7.93 2.79
CA GLU A 39 4.70 -7.64 1.86
C GLU A 39 3.42 -7.49 2.68
N LEU A 40 2.44 -6.84 2.10
CA LEU A 40 1.17 -6.56 2.78
C LEU A 40 0.01 -6.85 1.86
N GLU A 41 -1.02 -7.49 2.40
CA GLU A 41 -2.31 -7.52 1.74
C GLU A 41 -3.05 -6.25 2.14
N VAL A 42 -3.53 -5.51 1.17
CA VAL A 42 -4.13 -4.20 1.41
C VAL A 42 -5.51 -4.08 0.79
N GLY A 43 -6.35 -3.29 1.43
CA GLY A 43 -7.68 -3.01 0.93
C GLY A 43 -8.64 -4.15 1.18
N PHE A 44 -9.74 -4.13 0.45
CA PHE A 44 -10.78 -5.12 0.58
C PHE A 44 -10.71 -6.13 -0.54
N ALA A 45 -11.48 -7.21 -0.41
CA ALA A 45 -11.65 -8.17 -1.49
C ALA A 45 -12.75 -7.62 -2.42
N TRP A 46 -12.47 -7.64 -3.72
CA TRP A 46 -13.34 -7.05 -4.72
C TRP A 46 -13.80 -8.12 -5.72
N SER A 47 -14.84 -7.82 -6.45
CA SER A 47 -15.38 -8.77 -7.41
C SER A 47 -14.53 -8.90 -8.69
N ASN A 48 -13.53 -8.03 -8.87
CA ASN A 48 -12.62 -8.13 -10.01
C ASN A 48 -11.25 -7.59 -9.63
N ALA A 49 -10.25 -7.98 -10.41
CA ALA A 49 -8.87 -7.62 -10.12
C ALA A 49 -8.62 -6.13 -10.29
N GLU A 50 -9.30 -5.50 -11.23
CA GLU A 50 -9.10 -4.07 -11.47
C GLU A 50 -9.48 -3.24 -10.26
N ALA A 51 -10.59 -3.59 -9.62
CA ALA A 51 -11.02 -2.90 -8.41
C ALA A 51 -10.03 -3.11 -7.27
N ALA A 52 -9.47 -4.31 -7.17
CA ALA A 52 -8.45 -4.59 -6.16
C ALA A 52 -7.21 -3.74 -6.40
N VAL A 53 -6.78 -3.56 -7.64
CA VAL A 53 -5.66 -2.71 -7.96
C VAL A 53 -5.95 -1.25 -7.61
N ALA A 54 -7.13 -0.77 -7.94
CA ALA A 54 -7.51 0.61 -7.63
C ALA A 54 -7.48 0.86 -6.13
N ASP A 55 -7.97 -0.10 -5.36
CA ASP A 55 -7.95 -0.01 -3.90
C ASP A 55 -6.51 -0.01 -3.39
N ALA A 56 -5.65 -0.87 -3.94
CA ALA A 56 -4.25 -0.91 -3.55
C ALA A 56 -3.56 0.42 -3.82
N LYS A 57 -3.84 1.04 -4.95
CA LYS A 57 -3.25 2.35 -5.26
C LYS A 57 -3.66 3.39 -4.24
N THR A 58 -4.90 3.37 -3.82
CA THR A 58 -5.39 4.28 -2.79
C THR A 58 -4.64 4.07 -1.48
N ARG A 59 -4.42 2.82 -1.11
CA ARG A 59 -3.69 2.51 0.12
C ARG A 59 -2.24 2.93 0.03
N ILE A 60 -1.61 2.73 -1.12
CA ILE A 60 -0.23 3.18 -1.34
C ILE A 60 -0.14 4.69 -1.23
N ASN A 61 -1.08 5.40 -1.83
CA ASN A 61 -1.11 6.86 -1.73
C ASN A 61 -1.17 7.31 -0.28
N TYR A 62 -1.98 6.63 0.52
CA TYR A 62 -2.10 6.95 1.92
C TYR A 62 -0.78 6.72 2.67
N LEU A 63 -0.12 5.59 2.39
CA LEU A 63 1.17 5.29 3.03
C LEU A 63 2.21 6.34 2.68
N ASN A 64 2.29 6.71 1.41
CA ASN A 64 3.25 7.72 0.98
C ASN A 64 2.93 9.08 1.58
N GLN A 65 1.65 9.40 1.69
CA GLN A 65 1.23 10.65 2.27
C GLN A 65 1.58 10.73 3.75
N ARG A 66 1.46 9.62 4.47
CA ARG A 66 1.85 9.59 5.88
C ARG A 66 3.34 9.86 6.05
N SER A 67 4.16 9.26 5.19
CA SER A 67 5.60 9.49 5.23
C SER A 67 5.94 10.95 4.99
N VAL A 68 5.28 11.57 4.02
CA VAL A 68 5.50 12.98 3.71
C VAL A 68 5.05 13.85 4.87
N ASN A 69 3.91 13.56 5.45
CA ASN A 69 3.37 14.35 6.54
C ASN A 69 4.24 14.30 7.78
N ALA A 70 4.94 13.20 7.99
CA ALA A 70 5.80 13.08 9.15
C ALA A 70 6.94 14.10 9.12
N GLU A 71 7.44 14.40 7.93
CA GLU A 71 8.54 15.35 7.80
C GLU A 71 8.13 16.78 8.05
N PRO A 72 7.05 17.27 7.46
CA PRO A 72 6.62 18.63 7.72
C PRO A 72 6.32 18.90 9.19
N GLN A 73 5.84 17.90 9.88
CA GLN A 73 5.48 18.06 11.28
C GLN A 73 6.67 18.37 12.16
N ARG A 74 7.83 17.97 11.74
CA ARG A 74 9.02 18.29 12.51
C ARG A 74 9.29 19.79 12.54
N LYS A 75 8.86 20.44 11.51
CA LYS A 75 9.05 21.86 11.42
C LYS A 75 7.96 22.62 12.08
N ALA A 76 6.99 22.08 12.03
CA ALA A 76 5.96 22.79 12.38
C ALA A 76 5.51 23.11 13.34
N ALA A 77 5.66 22.79 12.81
CA ALA A 77 5.07 22.94 13.11
C ALA A 77 4.51 23.75 12.86
N HIS A 78 4.59 23.89 12.34
CA HIS A 78 4.22 24.46 12.06
C HIS A 78 3.77 24.96 12.40
N ALA A 79 3.93 25.00 12.39
CA ALA A 79 3.55 25.51 12.60
C ALA A 79 3.73 25.83 12.67
#